data_7decb81cb0a73d72a32a0d845bfe2e3b
#
_entry.id   7decb81cb0a73d72a32a0d845bfe2e3b
#
_cell.length_a   1.000
_cell.length_b   1.000
_cell.length_c   1.000
_cell.angle_alpha   90.00
_cell.angle_beta   90.00
_cell.angle_gamma   90.00
#
_symmetry.space_group_name_H-M   'P 1'
#
loop_
_entity.id
_entity.type
_entity.pdbx_description
1 polymer ?
#
loop_
_entity_poly.entity_id
_entity_poly.type
_entity_poly.pdbx_seq_one_letter_code
_entity_poly.pdbx_strand_id
1 'polypeptide(L)'
;MGPIMNSLPPVLALAATCALTTSVAGNAAQAGGADARLQAIYTAEWQWRMEQFLDNEDSQKPIQDHLPKVDPASQAMRLRRWRNVLGKLDAIPRAELSAAEQLNYDIYRPQIETLIANQRFRDYEMPANADTTFWTDLGYTARRPFRTAHDYRNWIGQMRDIPRYFREQTAEMRRGLQRGFTPPRVTFEGRDGSITAVTEATPEASLFYTPFRDMPGIPDAEKATLRAQAISAIRDAVQPAYRELLNFMRGEYLPGTRKTLAAYDLPDGKAYYRAKIREFTTLDEDPAAIHAFGEAEVRRLHEQMLAVMKDSGFSGDFPAFIAYLRTDPKFYAKTPQELLMRTAWIAKRFDGKAAQFFGLLPRARFAIRPVPDDLAPFYTAGRGGPGVYLVNTYDLPSRPLYNLTALTLHESAPGHAFQIPLALEHKQQPEFRQHTYLSAYGEGWALYCETLGVEMGMYETPYDRFGMLNYQIWRAARLVIDTGIHSQGWSRERAVAYLRELTALPEHEIDTEVDRYITWPAQALSYYLGEHAIIKDRSKAQKALGAKFNLRAFHDAVLELGSVPLPVLDARIDHFIADGGKGPYPELE
;
A
#
# COMPACT_ATOMS: atom_id res chain seq x y z
N MET A 1 -49.83 -69.42 -22.07
CA MET A 1 -49.40 -69.80 -23.41
C MET A 1 -48.25 -68.95 -23.83
N GLY A 2 -47.06 -69.52 -23.80
CA GLY A 2 -45.87 -68.94 -24.43
C GLY A 2 -45.89 -69.21 -25.93
N PRO A 3 -44.84 -69.18 -26.72
CA PRO A 3 -43.45 -68.81 -26.40
C PRO A 3 -42.70 -68.13 -27.58
N ILE A 4 -41.34 -68.01 -27.44
CA ILE A 4 -40.26 -68.16 -28.45
C ILE A 4 -39.69 -66.86 -29.02
N MET A 5 -38.47 -66.48 -28.64
CA MET A 5 -37.07 -66.85 -28.96
C MET A 5 -36.43 -66.11 -30.13
N ASN A 6 -35.21 -65.63 -29.79
CA ASN A 6 -34.01 -65.45 -30.62
C ASN A 6 -33.85 -64.07 -31.33
N SER A 7 -32.75 -63.35 -31.28
CA SER A 7 -31.34 -63.74 -31.31
C SER A 7 -30.44 -62.56 -31.05
N LEU A 8 -29.31 -62.76 -30.37
CA LEU A 8 -28.06 -61.96 -30.38
C LEU A 8 -27.30 -62.26 -31.70
N PRO A 9 -26.17 -61.58 -32.00
CA PRO A 9 -25.43 -60.36 -31.54
C PRO A 9 -25.01 -59.47 -32.74
N PRO A 10 -23.96 -58.60 -32.74
CA PRO A 10 -22.71 -58.61 -32.01
C PRO A 10 -22.16 -57.25 -31.55
N VAL A 11 -21.36 -57.32 -30.50
CA VAL A 11 -20.09 -56.64 -30.19
C VAL A 11 -19.50 -55.73 -31.28
N LEU A 12 -19.39 -54.40 -30.93
CA LEU A 12 -18.29 -53.48 -31.31
C LEU A 12 -18.63 -52.07 -30.88
N ALA A 13 -18.36 -51.73 -29.63
CA ALA A 13 -18.20 -50.35 -29.14
C ALA A 13 -17.60 -50.34 -27.74
N LEU A 14 -16.36 -50.78 -27.62
CA LEU A 14 -15.60 -50.63 -26.36
C LEU A 14 -14.10 -50.42 -26.70
N ALA A 15 -13.77 -49.25 -27.25
CA ALA A 15 -12.37 -48.85 -27.41
C ALA A 15 -12.13 -47.34 -27.37
N ALA A 16 -13.22 -46.52 -27.25
CA ALA A 16 -13.02 -45.04 -27.27
C ALA A 16 -13.15 -44.37 -25.90
N THR A 17 -13.60 -45.08 -24.86
CA THR A 17 -13.84 -44.47 -23.53
C THR A 17 -12.67 -44.60 -22.56
N CYS A 18 -11.68 -45.46 -22.83
CA CYS A 18 -10.51 -45.61 -21.94
C CYS A 18 -9.41 -44.59 -22.18
N ALA A 19 -9.30 -43.99 -23.37
CA ALA A 19 -8.22 -43.02 -23.66
C ALA A 19 -8.50 -41.61 -23.08
N LEU A 20 -9.77 -41.21 -22.97
CA LEU A 20 -10.15 -39.90 -22.39
C LEU A 20 -10.13 -39.93 -20.87
N THR A 21 -10.45 -41.02 -20.22
CA THR A 21 -10.40 -41.13 -18.75
C THR A 21 -8.97 -41.25 -18.23
N THR A 22 -8.05 -41.84 -18.98
CA THR A 22 -6.63 -41.89 -18.57
C THR A 22 -5.91 -40.55 -18.73
N SER A 23 -6.27 -39.74 -19.74
CA SER A 23 -5.68 -38.39 -19.91
C SER A 23 -6.19 -37.42 -18.85
N VAL A 24 -7.45 -37.44 -18.48
CA VAL A 24 -8.03 -36.59 -17.42
C VAL A 24 -7.49 -36.98 -16.04
N ALA A 25 -7.40 -38.28 -15.75
CA ALA A 25 -6.82 -38.75 -14.48
C ALA A 25 -5.30 -38.51 -14.42
N GLY A 26 -4.60 -38.65 -15.53
CA GLY A 26 -3.16 -38.33 -15.63
C GLY A 26 -2.89 -36.82 -15.41
N ASN A 27 -3.68 -35.96 -16.04
CA ASN A 27 -3.57 -34.51 -15.85
C ASN A 27 -3.94 -34.07 -14.43
N ALA A 28 -4.97 -34.66 -13.82
CA ALA A 28 -5.36 -34.38 -12.44
C ALA A 28 -4.30 -34.83 -11.43
N ALA A 29 -3.69 -36.00 -11.61
CA ALA A 29 -2.61 -36.49 -10.76
C ALA A 29 -1.32 -35.68 -10.95
N GLN A 30 -1.02 -35.21 -12.15
CA GLN A 30 0.12 -34.35 -12.46
C GLN A 30 -0.07 -32.94 -11.92
N ALA A 31 -1.28 -32.37 -12.07
CA ALA A 31 -1.65 -31.08 -11.46
C ALA A 31 -1.56 -31.15 -9.93
N GLY A 32 -2.09 -32.19 -9.28
CA GLY A 32 -1.96 -32.35 -7.82
C GLY A 32 -0.51 -32.43 -7.34
N GLY A 33 0.40 -33.02 -8.13
CA GLY A 33 1.83 -33.04 -7.80
C GLY A 33 2.54 -31.70 -8.00
N ALA A 34 2.13 -30.91 -9.01
CA ALA A 34 2.66 -29.57 -9.26
C ALA A 34 2.14 -28.57 -8.23
N ASP A 35 0.85 -28.62 -7.93
CA ASP A 35 0.20 -27.80 -6.91
C ASP A 35 0.85 -27.98 -5.54
N ALA A 36 1.03 -29.23 -5.09
CA ALA A 36 1.67 -29.51 -3.80
C ALA A 36 3.11 -28.98 -3.72
N ARG A 37 3.87 -29.04 -4.84
CA ARG A 37 5.24 -28.45 -4.90
C ARG A 37 5.20 -26.94 -4.74
N LEU A 38 4.28 -26.23 -5.45
CA LEU A 38 4.12 -24.79 -5.36
C LEU A 38 3.69 -24.37 -3.95
N GLN A 39 2.71 -25.06 -3.37
CA GLN A 39 2.21 -24.83 -2.02
C GLN A 39 3.33 -24.94 -0.97
N ALA A 40 4.15 -25.98 -1.06
CA ALA A 40 5.29 -26.15 -0.16
C ALA A 40 6.33 -25.01 -0.31
N ILE A 41 6.55 -24.51 -1.52
CA ILE A 41 7.50 -23.42 -1.77
C ILE A 41 7.04 -22.12 -1.13
N TYR A 42 5.83 -21.65 -1.44
CA TYR A 42 5.38 -20.36 -0.91
C TYR A 42 5.08 -20.40 0.59
N THR A 43 4.60 -21.52 1.12
CA THR A 43 4.36 -21.66 2.56
C THR A 43 5.67 -21.58 3.35
N ALA A 44 6.68 -22.35 2.95
CA ALA A 44 7.97 -22.37 3.65
C ALA A 44 8.76 -21.04 3.50
N GLU A 45 8.62 -20.38 2.35
CA GLU A 45 9.28 -19.09 2.15
C GLU A 45 8.56 -17.98 2.90
N TRP A 46 7.22 -17.96 2.89
CA TRP A 46 6.43 -16.96 3.62
C TRP A 46 6.68 -17.01 5.13
N GLN A 47 6.64 -18.19 5.73
CA GLN A 47 6.95 -18.37 7.15
C GLN A 47 8.34 -17.83 7.49
N TRP A 48 9.35 -18.21 6.68
CA TRP A 48 10.71 -17.71 6.85
C TRP A 48 10.80 -16.19 6.62
N ARG A 49 10.09 -15.63 5.61
CA ARG A 49 10.10 -14.20 5.31
C ARG A 49 9.59 -13.37 6.49
N MET A 50 8.57 -13.84 7.18
CA MET A 50 8.01 -13.17 8.37
C MET A 50 9.01 -13.04 9.52
N GLU A 51 10.04 -13.88 9.57
CA GLU A 51 11.13 -13.79 10.54
C GLU A 51 12.22 -12.79 10.11
N GLN A 52 12.24 -12.38 8.84
CA GLN A 52 13.31 -11.53 8.30
C GLN A 52 13.03 -10.03 8.42
N PHE A 53 11.79 -9.65 8.58
CA PHE A 53 11.36 -8.26 8.62
C PHE A 53 10.57 -7.93 9.87
N LEU A 54 10.67 -6.68 10.30
CA LEU A 54 9.84 -6.17 11.37
C LEU A 54 8.42 -5.95 10.83
N ASP A 55 7.45 -6.69 11.36
CA ASP A 55 6.03 -6.51 11.06
C ASP A 55 5.35 -5.84 12.25
N ASN A 56 5.22 -4.54 12.18
CA ASN A 56 4.64 -3.72 13.24
C ASN A 56 3.15 -3.40 13.02
N GLU A 57 2.62 -3.68 11.84
CA GLU A 57 1.24 -3.31 11.46
C GLU A 57 0.22 -4.36 11.88
N ASP A 58 0.58 -5.65 11.88
CA ASP A 58 -0.33 -6.70 12.32
C ASP A 58 -0.38 -6.81 13.86
N SER A 59 -1.41 -6.21 14.44
CA SER A 59 -1.64 -6.25 15.90
C SER A 59 -1.99 -7.65 16.46
N GLN A 60 -2.23 -8.65 15.62
CA GLN A 60 -2.53 -10.01 16.04
C GLN A 60 -1.26 -10.86 16.22
N LYS A 61 -0.16 -10.52 15.56
CA LYS A 61 1.10 -11.24 15.70
C LYS A 61 1.76 -10.99 17.06
N PRO A 62 2.44 -11.98 17.64
CA PRO A 62 3.22 -11.78 18.86
C PRO A 62 4.31 -10.71 18.67
N ILE A 63 4.59 -9.94 19.70
CA ILE A 63 5.74 -9.05 19.74
C ILE A 63 7.00 -9.93 19.88
N GLN A 64 7.97 -9.76 18.97
CA GLN A 64 9.25 -10.48 19.03
C GLN A 64 10.15 -9.88 20.13
N ASP A 65 11.09 -10.66 20.66
CA ASP A 65 12.03 -10.21 21.68
C ASP A 65 13.32 -9.58 21.12
N HIS A 66 13.45 -9.54 19.79
CA HIS A 66 14.61 -9.02 19.06
C HIS A 66 14.19 -8.30 17.78
N LEU A 67 15.12 -7.55 17.19
CA LEU A 67 14.96 -6.87 15.90
C LEU A 67 15.62 -7.70 14.78
N PRO A 68 15.17 -7.55 13.52
CA PRO A 68 15.76 -8.25 12.39
C PRO A 68 17.26 -7.97 12.27
N LYS A 69 18.01 -8.95 11.78
CA LYS A 69 19.41 -8.75 11.40
C LYS A 69 19.45 -8.12 10.00
N VAL A 70 20.23 -7.07 9.85
CA VAL A 70 20.39 -6.35 8.59
C VAL A 70 21.85 -6.27 8.12
N ASP A 71 22.74 -7.03 8.75
CA ASP A 71 24.13 -7.14 8.41
C ASP A 71 24.36 -7.78 7.00
N PRO A 72 25.57 -7.64 6.40
CA PRO A 72 25.86 -8.14 5.06
C PRO A 72 25.66 -9.64 4.88
N ALA A 73 25.91 -10.44 5.93
CA ALA A 73 25.75 -11.89 5.86
C ALA A 73 24.27 -12.26 5.77
N SER A 74 23.42 -11.57 6.52
CA SER A 74 21.97 -11.70 6.48
C SER A 74 21.40 -11.25 5.12
N GLN A 75 21.87 -10.13 4.54
CA GLN A 75 21.45 -9.69 3.22
C GLN A 75 21.86 -10.70 2.13
N ALA A 76 23.09 -11.21 2.17
CA ALA A 76 23.56 -12.23 1.23
C ALA A 76 22.79 -13.55 1.38
N MET A 77 22.40 -13.92 2.59
CA MET A 77 21.59 -15.12 2.86
C MET A 77 20.18 -14.96 2.26
N ARG A 78 19.53 -13.80 2.43
CA ARG A 78 18.23 -13.49 1.81
C ARG A 78 18.28 -13.60 0.29
N LEU A 79 19.28 -12.99 -0.35
CA LEU A 79 19.43 -13.07 -1.80
C LEU A 79 19.60 -14.52 -2.30
N ARG A 80 20.45 -15.31 -1.60
CA ARG A 80 20.63 -16.74 -1.97
C ARG A 80 19.32 -17.52 -1.83
N ARG A 81 18.56 -17.27 -0.75
CA ARG A 81 17.29 -17.96 -0.53
C ARG A 81 16.27 -17.63 -1.60
N TRP A 82 16.05 -16.36 -1.91
CA TRP A 82 15.06 -15.97 -2.94
C TRP A 82 15.47 -16.43 -4.34
N ARG A 83 16.77 -16.43 -4.68
CA ARG A 83 17.24 -17.04 -5.93
C ARG A 83 16.97 -18.55 -5.99
N ASN A 84 17.15 -19.25 -4.87
CA ASN A 84 16.78 -20.67 -4.79
C ASN A 84 15.27 -20.89 -4.95
N VAL A 85 14.45 -20.03 -4.33
CA VAL A 85 13.00 -20.07 -4.49
C VAL A 85 12.61 -19.82 -5.95
N LEU A 86 13.18 -18.81 -6.59
CA LEU A 86 12.91 -18.51 -8.01
C LEU A 86 13.29 -19.71 -8.89
N GLY A 87 14.45 -20.33 -8.67
CA GLY A 87 14.86 -21.53 -9.42
C GLY A 87 13.90 -22.72 -9.22
N LYS A 88 13.31 -22.86 -8.03
CA LYS A 88 12.27 -23.87 -7.78
C LYS A 88 10.96 -23.54 -8.49
N LEU A 89 10.58 -22.26 -8.58
CA LEU A 89 9.42 -21.81 -9.34
C LEU A 89 9.62 -22.05 -10.84
N ASP A 90 10.81 -21.77 -11.38
CA ASP A 90 11.15 -22.02 -12.79
C ASP A 90 11.05 -23.51 -13.16
N ALA A 91 11.23 -24.41 -12.20
CA ALA A 91 11.12 -25.86 -12.39
C ALA A 91 9.66 -26.38 -12.35
N ILE A 92 8.68 -25.51 -12.13
CA ILE A 92 7.25 -25.88 -12.18
C ILE A 92 6.64 -25.29 -13.45
N PRO A 93 6.30 -26.12 -14.44
CA PRO A 93 5.57 -25.65 -15.61
C PRO A 93 4.19 -25.11 -15.19
N ARG A 94 3.95 -23.82 -15.42
CA ARG A 94 2.68 -23.17 -15.02
C ARG A 94 1.44 -23.92 -15.55
N ALA A 95 1.53 -24.49 -16.76
CA ALA A 95 0.43 -25.24 -17.37
C ALA A 95 0.07 -26.56 -16.65
N GLU A 96 0.95 -27.07 -15.77
CA GLU A 96 0.66 -28.26 -14.95
C GLU A 96 -0.06 -27.94 -13.65
N LEU A 97 -0.18 -26.64 -13.31
CA LEU A 97 -0.88 -26.18 -12.12
C LEU A 97 -2.40 -26.13 -12.35
N SER A 98 -3.17 -26.36 -11.30
CA SER A 98 -4.60 -26.04 -11.30
C SER A 98 -4.84 -24.54 -11.50
N ALA A 99 -6.03 -24.14 -11.92
CA ALA A 99 -6.36 -22.73 -12.13
C ALA A 99 -6.11 -21.87 -10.87
N ALA A 100 -6.42 -22.40 -9.69
CA ALA A 100 -6.16 -21.72 -8.42
C ALA A 100 -4.66 -21.51 -8.16
N GLU A 101 -3.85 -22.54 -8.43
CA GLU A 101 -2.41 -22.45 -8.21
C GLU A 101 -1.69 -21.69 -9.34
N GLN A 102 -2.24 -21.64 -10.55
CA GLN A 102 -1.76 -20.71 -11.58
C GLN A 102 -1.89 -19.25 -11.12
N LEU A 103 -3.04 -18.90 -10.53
CA LEU A 103 -3.25 -17.58 -9.94
C LEU A 103 -2.27 -17.30 -8.79
N ASN A 104 -2.08 -18.26 -7.89
CA ASN A 104 -1.10 -18.13 -6.81
C ASN A 104 0.33 -17.96 -7.34
N TYR A 105 0.71 -18.68 -8.39
CA TYR A 105 2.00 -18.56 -9.07
C TYR A 105 2.19 -17.17 -9.67
N ASP A 106 1.19 -16.67 -10.39
CA ASP A 106 1.23 -15.36 -11.07
C ASP A 106 1.33 -14.17 -10.10
N ILE A 107 0.85 -14.36 -8.86
CA ILE A 107 0.95 -13.34 -7.79
C ILE A 107 2.24 -13.50 -6.99
N TYR A 108 2.68 -14.73 -6.74
CA TYR A 108 3.83 -15.00 -5.87
C TYR A 108 5.17 -14.78 -6.57
N ARG A 109 5.32 -15.22 -7.82
CA ARG A 109 6.55 -15.10 -8.59
C ARG A 109 7.06 -13.65 -8.71
N PRO A 110 6.22 -12.65 -9.10
CA PRO A 110 6.66 -11.26 -9.16
C PRO A 110 7.14 -10.70 -7.81
N GLN A 111 6.57 -11.16 -6.69
CA GLN A 111 7.05 -10.77 -5.36
C GLN A 111 8.49 -11.25 -5.11
N ILE A 112 8.79 -12.50 -5.47
CA ILE A 112 10.16 -13.05 -5.33
C ILE A 112 11.12 -12.31 -6.26
N GLU A 113 10.72 -11.99 -7.48
CA GLU A 113 11.53 -11.21 -8.43
C GLU A 113 11.82 -9.79 -7.90
N THR A 114 10.83 -9.13 -7.30
CA THR A 114 10.99 -7.82 -6.64
C THR A 114 11.96 -7.89 -5.46
N LEU A 115 11.82 -8.89 -4.59
CA LEU A 115 12.74 -9.10 -3.46
C LEU A 115 14.19 -9.35 -3.93
N ILE A 116 14.38 -10.10 -5.02
CA ILE A 116 15.69 -10.29 -5.63
C ILE A 116 16.24 -8.98 -6.22
N ALA A 117 15.39 -8.19 -6.90
CA ALA A 117 15.78 -6.91 -7.46
C ALA A 117 16.22 -5.92 -6.37
N ASN A 118 15.46 -5.80 -5.28
CA ASN A 118 15.79 -4.95 -4.14
C ASN A 118 17.11 -5.35 -3.49
N GLN A 119 17.40 -6.65 -3.38
CA GLN A 119 18.70 -7.14 -2.91
C GLN A 119 19.84 -6.86 -3.92
N ARG A 120 19.57 -6.97 -5.21
CA ARG A 120 20.55 -6.69 -6.27
C ARG A 120 20.96 -5.22 -6.29
N PHE A 121 20.00 -4.31 -6.15
CA PHE A 121 20.23 -2.87 -6.08
C PHE A 121 20.75 -2.41 -4.71
N ARG A 122 20.64 -3.28 -3.69
CA ARG A 122 21.02 -3.01 -2.30
C ARG A 122 20.21 -1.87 -1.68
N ASP A 123 18.89 -1.94 -1.83
CA ASP A 123 17.98 -0.94 -1.25
C ASP A 123 18.17 -0.78 0.26
N TYR A 124 18.62 -1.84 0.94
CA TYR A 124 18.96 -1.82 2.35
C TYR A 124 20.13 -0.89 2.73
N GLU A 125 20.90 -0.38 1.75
CA GLU A 125 21.90 0.68 1.97
C GLU A 125 21.26 2.08 2.11
N MET A 126 19.97 2.22 1.76
CA MET A 126 19.18 3.45 1.87
C MET A 126 17.87 3.18 2.65
N PRO A 127 17.96 2.80 3.95
CA PRO A 127 16.82 2.32 4.74
C PRO A 127 15.93 3.44 5.30
N ALA A 128 15.96 4.61 4.69
CA ALA A 128 15.17 5.77 5.10
C ALA A 128 14.81 6.63 3.89
N ASN A 129 13.58 7.12 3.86
CA ASN A 129 13.08 8.10 2.91
C ASN A 129 12.40 9.27 3.67
N ALA A 130 11.78 10.22 2.96
CA ALA A 130 11.13 11.37 3.59
C ALA A 130 9.84 11.01 4.37
N ASP A 131 9.30 9.81 4.17
CA ASP A 131 8.04 9.35 4.77
C ASP A 131 8.27 8.29 5.88
N THR A 132 9.18 7.35 5.63
CA THR A 132 9.45 6.22 6.54
C THR A 132 10.94 6.11 6.88
N THR A 133 11.24 5.74 8.10
CA THR A 133 12.61 5.51 8.57
C THR A 133 12.66 4.34 9.54
N PHE A 134 13.76 3.57 9.52
CA PHE A 134 13.90 2.41 10.41
C PHE A 134 13.85 2.77 11.91
N TRP A 135 14.12 4.01 12.28
CA TRP A 135 14.07 4.47 13.67
C TRP A 135 12.69 4.94 14.11
N THR A 136 11.85 5.48 13.20
CA THR A 136 10.46 5.84 13.51
C THR A 136 9.54 4.63 13.52
N ASP A 137 9.83 3.62 12.69
CA ASP A 137 9.02 2.41 12.57
C ASP A 137 8.97 1.61 13.88
N LEU A 138 10.00 1.70 14.72
CA LEU A 138 10.01 1.10 16.06
C LEU A 138 8.88 1.64 16.95
N GLY A 139 8.48 2.89 16.73
CA GLY A 139 7.39 3.51 17.47
C GLY A 139 6.01 2.86 17.23
N TYR A 140 5.80 2.22 16.09
CA TYR A 140 4.55 1.50 15.82
C TYR A 140 4.38 0.31 16.76
N THR A 141 5.44 -0.43 17.07
CA THR A 141 5.38 -1.52 18.06
C THR A 141 4.92 -1.02 19.44
N ALA A 142 5.39 0.15 19.88
CA ALA A 142 4.98 0.74 21.15
C ALA A 142 3.47 1.10 21.22
N ARG A 143 2.80 1.23 20.08
CA ARG A 143 1.36 1.55 19.98
C ARG A 143 0.47 0.32 19.82
N ARG A 144 1.06 -0.86 19.66
CA ARG A 144 0.30 -2.12 19.56
C ARG A 144 -0.35 -2.47 20.90
N PRO A 145 -1.43 -3.29 20.91
CA PRO A 145 -1.97 -3.86 22.14
C PRO A 145 -0.98 -4.83 22.79
N PHE A 146 -0.62 -4.58 24.03
CA PHE A 146 0.15 -5.50 24.90
C PHE A 146 -0.86 -6.26 25.77
N ARG A 147 -0.89 -7.57 25.69
CA ARG A 147 -1.92 -8.41 26.32
C ARG A 147 -1.40 -9.23 27.49
N THR A 148 -0.12 -9.57 27.47
CA THR A 148 0.51 -10.47 28.44
C THR A 148 1.83 -9.91 28.95
N ALA A 149 2.28 -10.33 30.12
CA ALA A 149 3.60 -9.97 30.65
C ALA A 149 4.75 -10.39 29.69
N HIS A 150 4.51 -11.39 28.83
CA HIS A 150 5.46 -11.82 27.81
C HIS A 150 5.65 -10.75 26.74
N ASP A 151 4.59 -10.09 26.28
CA ASP A 151 4.67 -9.01 25.30
C ASP A 151 5.54 -7.86 25.82
N TYR A 152 5.37 -7.47 27.09
CA TYR A 152 6.20 -6.43 27.72
C TYR A 152 7.67 -6.83 27.84
N ARG A 153 7.95 -8.09 28.19
CA ARG A 153 9.34 -8.59 28.23
C ARG A 153 9.97 -8.62 26.84
N ASN A 154 9.23 -9.04 25.85
CA ASN A 154 9.69 -9.06 24.47
C ASN A 154 9.97 -7.64 23.96
N TRP A 155 9.11 -6.68 24.25
CA TRP A 155 9.37 -5.28 23.93
C TRP A 155 10.63 -4.74 24.63
N ILE A 156 10.85 -5.09 25.89
CA ILE A 156 12.11 -4.76 26.58
C ILE A 156 13.30 -5.43 25.88
N GLY A 157 13.14 -6.65 25.40
CA GLY A 157 14.15 -7.34 24.58
C GLY A 157 14.48 -6.57 23.32
N GLN A 158 13.48 -6.15 22.55
CA GLN A 158 13.68 -5.30 21.36
C GLN A 158 14.38 -3.99 21.70
N MET A 159 13.96 -3.28 22.76
CA MET A 159 14.62 -2.05 23.19
C MET A 159 16.12 -2.26 23.49
N ARG A 160 16.48 -3.36 24.12
CA ARG A 160 17.88 -3.73 24.40
C ARG A 160 18.66 -4.10 23.13
N ASP A 161 17.99 -4.52 22.07
CA ASP A 161 18.58 -4.90 20.80
C ASP A 161 18.75 -3.72 19.81
N ILE A 162 18.12 -2.56 20.08
CA ILE A 162 18.23 -1.34 19.26
C ILE A 162 19.69 -0.95 18.99
N PRO A 163 20.63 -0.98 19.96
CA PRO A 163 22.03 -0.61 19.67
C PRO A 163 22.70 -1.50 18.62
N ARG A 164 22.43 -2.81 18.59
CA ARG A 164 22.93 -3.70 17.53
C ARG A 164 22.30 -3.34 16.20
N TYR A 165 20.97 -3.25 16.17
CA TYR A 165 20.21 -2.96 14.96
C TYR A 165 20.63 -1.63 14.33
N PHE A 166 20.80 -0.57 15.12
CA PHE A 166 21.24 0.73 14.60
C PHE A 166 22.68 0.71 14.10
N ARG A 167 23.58 -0.02 14.73
CA ARG A 167 24.96 -0.18 14.22
C ARG A 167 24.97 -0.92 12.88
N GLU A 168 24.15 -1.94 12.70
CA GLU A 168 24.03 -2.66 11.43
C GLU A 168 23.45 -1.73 10.35
N GLN A 169 22.36 -1.00 10.62
CA GLN A 169 21.74 -0.05 9.70
C GLN A 169 22.73 1.07 9.28
N THR A 170 23.38 1.70 10.24
CA THR A 170 24.35 2.77 9.93
C THR A 170 25.57 2.26 9.18
N ALA A 171 25.98 1.00 9.38
CA ALA A 171 27.03 0.36 8.58
C ALA A 171 26.60 0.17 7.12
N GLU A 172 25.35 -0.22 6.86
CA GLU A 172 24.84 -0.30 5.48
C GLU A 172 24.70 1.10 4.86
N MET A 173 24.20 2.08 5.61
CA MET A 173 24.13 3.48 5.13
C MET A 173 25.52 4.03 4.75
N ARG A 174 26.59 3.68 5.49
CA ARG A 174 27.97 4.03 5.11
C ARG A 174 28.41 3.40 3.80
N ARG A 175 27.99 2.14 3.53
CA ARG A 175 28.24 1.50 2.22
C ARG A 175 27.48 2.22 1.11
N GLY A 176 26.26 2.63 1.38
CA GLY A 176 25.49 3.47 0.46
C GLY A 176 26.21 4.80 0.16
N LEU A 177 26.72 5.50 1.19
CA LEU A 177 27.54 6.71 1.01
C LEU A 177 28.75 6.47 0.10
N GLN A 178 29.51 5.41 0.38
CA GLN A 178 30.72 5.07 -0.39
C GLN A 178 30.41 4.77 -1.87
N ARG A 179 29.22 4.25 -2.16
CA ARG A 179 28.75 3.90 -3.49
C ARG A 179 28.00 5.02 -4.19
N GLY A 180 27.63 6.08 -3.49
CA GLY A 180 26.74 7.15 -3.99
C GLY A 180 25.28 6.75 -4.06
N PHE A 181 24.86 5.73 -3.31
CA PHE A 181 23.49 5.26 -3.21
C PHE A 181 22.85 5.81 -1.93
N THR A 182 22.37 7.04 -2.01
CA THR A 182 21.82 7.80 -0.89
C THR A 182 20.57 8.57 -1.31
N PRO A 183 19.68 8.93 -0.37
CA PRO A 183 18.63 9.90 -0.67
C PRO A 183 19.25 11.27 -1.00
N PRO A 184 18.52 12.15 -1.70
CA PRO A 184 18.95 13.55 -1.89
C PRO A 184 18.95 14.30 -0.57
N ARG A 185 20.00 15.11 -0.35
CA ARG A 185 20.20 15.87 0.90
C ARG A 185 18.99 16.73 1.27
N VAL A 186 18.42 17.45 0.30
CA VAL A 186 17.32 18.40 0.51
C VAL A 186 16.10 17.78 1.19
N THR A 187 15.91 16.48 1.05
CA THR A 187 14.73 15.78 1.62
C THR A 187 14.93 15.36 3.08
N PHE A 188 16.16 15.48 3.62
CA PHE A 188 16.49 15.12 5.00
C PHE A 188 16.96 16.32 5.85
N GLU A 189 17.22 17.46 5.25
CA GLU A 189 17.62 18.67 5.98
C GLU A 189 16.51 19.09 6.96
N GLY A 190 16.89 19.28 8.23
CA GLY A 190 15.96 19.69 9.29
C GLY A 190 15.02 18.59 9.80
N ARG A 191 15.16 17.33 9.34
CA ARG A 191 14.23 16.21 9.69
C ARG A 191 14.76 15.29 10.80
N ASP A 192 15.70 15.74 11.61
CA ASP A 192 16.23 14.96 12.74
C ASP A 192 15.40 15.08 14.04
N GLY A 193 14.28 15.80 14.01
CA GLY A 193 13.39 16.01 15.15
C GLY A 193 12.85 14.71 15.75
N SER A 194 12.59 13.67 14.93
CA SER A 194 12.15 12.36 15.42
C SER A 194 13.25 11.61 16.21
N ILE A 195 14.52 11.90 15.94
CA ILE A 195 15.65 11.35 16.69
C ILE A 195 15.86 12.14 17.98
N THR A 196 15.85 13.49 17.90
CA THR A 196 16.05 14.38 19.06
C THR A 196 14.95 14.19 20.10
N ALA A 197 13.69 14.00 19.70
CA ALA A 197 12.58 13.74 20.59
C ALA A 197 12.82 12.51 21.51
N VAL A 198 13.51 11.47 21.03
CA VAL A 198 13.86 10.31 21.84
C VAL A 198 15.06 10.58 22.75
N THR A 199 16.05 11.36 22.26
CA THR A 199 17.27 11.63 23.03
C THR A 199 17.06 12.63 24.19
N GLU A 200 16.07 13.51 24.07
CA GLU A 200 15.78 14.61 25.01
C GLU A 200 14.69 14.24 26.03
N ALA A 201 13.84 13.24 25.73
CA ALA A 201 12.79 12.81 26.64
C ALA A 201 13.38 12.16 27.90
N THR A 202 12.70 12.33 29.05
CA THR A 202 12.95 11.40 30.17
C THR A 202 12.50 9.99 29.80
N PRO A 203 13.04 8.93 30.43
CA PRO A 203 12.59 7.57 30.10
C PRO A 203 11.08 7.38 30.16
N GLU A 204 10.40 7.96 31.15
CA GLU A 204 8.95 7.86 31.36
C GLU A 204 8.14 8.70 30.36
N ALA A 205 8.72 9.76 29.81
CA ALA A 205 8.11 10.58 28.76
C ALA A 205 8.35 10.00 27.36
N SER A 206 9.29 9.07 27.21
CA SER A 206 9.63 8.46 25.94
C SER A 206 8.45 7.69 25.35
N LEU A 207 8.32 7.74 24.02
CA LEU A 207 7.40 6.90 23.24
C LEU A 207 7.57 5.39 23.58
N PHE A 208 8.79 4.95 23.81
CA PHE A 208 9.12 3.56 24.14
C PHE A 208 8.53 3.09 25.48
N TYR A 209 8.23 4.03 26.39
CA TYR A 209 7.61 3.74 27.68
C TYR A 209 6.07 3.67 27.61
N THR A 210 5.45 4.10 26.53
CA THR A 210 3.99 4.18 26.40
C THR A 210 3.24 2.91 26.83
N PRO A 211 3.67 1.68 26.45
CA PRO A 211 2.98 0.45 26.90
C PRO A 211 2.96 0.25 28.41
N PHE A 212 3.94 0.81 29.13
CA PHE A 212 4.12 0.62 30.57
C PHE A 212 3.33 1.62 31.44
N ARG A 213 2.68 2.61 30.84
CA ARG A 213 1.85 3.60 31.56
C ARG A 213 0.64 2.94 32.20
N ASP A 214 -0.07 2.14 31.43
CA ASP A 214 -1.22 1.37 31.88
C ASP A 214 -1.07 -0.07 31.37
N MET A 215 -0.88 -1.00 32.30
CA MET A 215 -0.67 -2.43 31.99
C MET A 215 -1.89 -3.23 32.45
N PRO A 216 -3.00 -3.23 31.71
CA PRO A 216 -4.21 -3.93 32.12
C PRO A 216 -3.96 -5.43 32.24
N GLY A 217 -4.50 -6.04 33.28
CA GLY A 217 -4.39 -7.49 33.52
C GLY A 217 -3.04 -7.97 34.06
N ILE A 218 -2.06 -7.09 34.28
CA ILE A 218 -0.75 -7.45 34.86
C ILE A 218 -0.78 -7.22 36.39
N PRO A 219 -0.31 -8.16 37.22
CA PRO A 219 -0.20 -7.99 38.69
C PRO A 219 0.70 -6.81 39.06
N ASP A 220 0.36 -6.06 40.12
CA ASP A 220 1.07 -4.82 40.49
C ASP A 220 2.56 -5.03 40.82
N ALA A 221 2.91 -6.16 41.48
CA ALA A 221 4.31 -6.52 41.77
C ALA A 221 5.10 -6.72 40.45
N GLU A 222 4.50 -7.32 39.44
CA GLU A 222 5.11 -7.52 38.13
C GLU A 222 5.18 -6.21 37.33
N LYS A 223 4.14 -5.34 37.43
CA LYS A 223 4.17 -3.99 36.84
C LYS A 223 5.38 -3.20 37.32
N ALA A 224 5.64 -3.19 38.61
CA ALA A 224 6.79 -2.46 39.17
C ALA A 224 8.12 -2.95 38.56
N THR A 225 8.29 -4.27 38.46
CA THR A 225 9.48 -4.88 37.85
C THR A 225 9.62 -4.52 36.37
N LEU A 226 8.54 -4.66 35.58
CA LEU A 226 8.55 -4.35 34.14
C LEU A 226 8.82 -2.86 33.88
N ARG A 227 8.25 -1.95 34.68
CA ARG A 227 8.52 -0.51 34.60
C ARG A 227 9.99 -0.17 34.84
N ALA A 228 10.57 -0.76 35.93
CA ALA A 228 12.00 -0.55 36.23
C ALA A 228 12.90 -1.07 35.09
N GLN A 229 12.60 -2.24 34.52
CA GLN A 229 13.33 -2.81 33.39
C GLN A 229 13.18 -1.98 32.13
N ALA A 230 11.99 -1.42 31.83
CA ALA A 230 11.74 -0.57 30.71
C ALA A 230 12.53 0.75 30.81
N ILE A 231 12.49 1.40 31.99
CA ILE A 231 13.26 2.64 32.25
C ILE A 231 14.76 2.39 32.04
N SER A 232 15.28 1.26 32.57
CA SER A 232 16.68 0.87 32.35
C SER A 232 16.99 0.65 30.87
N ALA A 233 16.13 -0.09 30.13
CA ALA A 233 16.34 -0.34 28.71
C ALA A 233 16.33 0.97 27.88
N ILE A 234 15.42 1.89 28.18
CA ILE A 234 15.34 3.19 27.51
C ILE A 234 16.60 4.01 27.78
N ARG A 235 16.99 4.15 29.06
CA ARG A 235 18.15 4.95 29.46
C ARG A 235 19.48 4.37 28.98
N ASP A 236 19.64 3.05 29.08
CA ASP A 236 20.93 2.38 28.93
C ASP A 236 21.16 1.82 27.50
N ALA A 237 20.08 1.64 26.70
CA ALA A 237 20.16 1.11 25.35
C ALA A 237 19.54 2.05 24.29
N VAL A 238 18.26 2.42 24.43
CA VAL A 238 17.55 3.21 23.40
C VAL A 238 18.19 4.59 23.23
N GLN A 239 18.24 5.40 24.29
CA GLN A 239 18.74 6.77 24.20
C GLN A 239 20.20 6.87 23.74
N PRO A 240 21.14 6.03 24.19
CA PRO A 240 22.50 6.02 23.65
C PRO A 240 22.54 5.70 22.15
N ALA A 241 21.77 4.70 21.70
CA ALA A 241 21.72 4.34 20.28
C ALA A 241 21.16 5.48 19.41
N TYR A 242 20.12 6.18 19.87
CA TYR A 242 19.57 7.34 19.16
C TYR A 242 20.56 8.54 19.15
N ARG A 243 21.35 8.75 20.22
CA ARG A 243 22.42 9.76 20.22
C ARG A 243 23.52 9.41 19.21
N GLU A 244 23.93 8.14 19.14
CA GLU A 244 24.90 7.68 18.13
C GLU A 244 24.36 7.87 16.72
N LEU A 245 23.08 7.54 16.49
CA LEU A 245 22.41 7.78 15.21
C LEU A 245 22.38 9.28 14.86
N LEU A 246 22.02 10.15 15.81
CA LEU A 246 21.97 11.60 15.61
C LEU A 246 23.35 12.16 15.21
N ASN A 247 24.40 11.72 15.91
CA ASN A 247 25.78 12.12 15.59
C ASN A 247 26.19 11.63 14.20
N PHE A 248 25.86 10.40 13.84
CA PHE A 248 26.10 9.85 12.52
C PHE A 248 25.35 10.63 11.43
N MET A 249 24.06 10.90 11.65
CA MET A 249 23.24 11.64 10.68
C MET A 249 23.79 13.04 10.45
N ARG A 250 24.09 13.81 11.51
CA ARG A 250 24.58 15.19 11.40
C ARG A 250 26.03 15.30 10.93
N GLY A 251 26.90 14.42 11.43
CA GLY A 251 28.35 14.54 11.22
C GLY A 251 28.86 13.83 9.97
N GLU A 252 28.20 12.79 9.51
CA GLU A 252 28.70 11.94 8.43
C GLU A 252 27.67 11.76 7.29
N TYR A 253 26.44 11.31 7.61
CA TYR A 253 25.49 10.88 6.58
C TYR A 253 24.97 12.08 5.78
N LEU A 254 24.34 13.06 6.41
CA LEU A 254 23.77 14.21 5.71
C LEU A 254 24.82 14.98 4.89
N PRO A 255 26.01 15.30 5.43
CA PRO A 255 27.06 15.94 4.62
C PRO A 255 27.49 15.13 3.40
N GLY A 256 27.43 13.78 3.49
CA GLY A 256 27.85 12.87 2.43
C GLY A 256 26.76 12.49 1.42
N THR A 257 25.47 12.81 1.70
CA THR A 257 24.38 12.48 0.77
C THR A 257 24.46 13.28 -0.53
N ARG A 258 23.92 12.67 -1.61
CA ARG A 258 23.89 13.29 -2.95
C ARG A 258 23.08 14.58 -2.98
N LYS A 259 23.43 15.49 -3.91
CA LYS A 259 22.68 16.72 -4.16
C LYS A 259 21.70 16.60 -5.32
N THR A 260 21.94 15.64 -6.22
CA THR A 260 21.06 15.37 -7.36
C THR A 260 19.81 14.63 -6.90
N LEU A 261 18.70 14.83 -7.63
CA LEU A 261 17.39 14.28 -7.24
C LEU A 261 17.06 12.99 -7.99
N ALA A 262 17.49 12.89 -9.26
CA ALA A 262 17.07 11.85 -10.17
C ALA A 262 17.51 10.46 -9.72
N ALA A 263 16.61 9.48 -9.82
CA ALA A 263 16.99 8.07 -9.65
C ALA A 263 18.00 7.63 -10.72
N TYR A 264 17.97 8.25 -11.90
CA TYR A 264 18.94 8.00 -12.98
C TYR A 264 20.39 8.36 -12.59
N ASP A 265 20.60 9.20 -11.58
CA ASP A 265 21.92 9.54 -11.08
C ASP A 265 22.50 8.53 -10.06
N LEU A 266 21.67 7.58 -9.62
CA LEU A 266 22.13 6.49 -8.76
C LEU A 266 22.96 5.45 -9.54
N PRO A 267 23.80 4.67 -8.87
CA PRO A 267 24.44 3.51 -9.49
C PRO A 267 23.39 2.59 -10.12
N ASP A 268 23.57 2.24 -11.40
CA ASP A 268 22.59 1.49 -12.21
C ASP A 268 21.19 2.17 -12.26
N GLY A 269 21.13 3.49 -12.13
CA GLY A 269 19.92 4.28 -11.85
C GLY A 269 18.76 4.07 -12.82
N LYS A 270 19.03 3.91 -14.13
CA LYS A 270 17.99 3.60 -15.12
C LYS A 270 17.34 2.24 -14.86
N ALA A 271 18.15 1.22 -14.60
CA ALA A 271 17.66 -0.12 -14.29
C ALA A 271 16.97 -0.16 -12.93
N TYR A 272 17.50 0.60 -11.96
CA TYR A 272 16.89 0.77 -10.65
C TYR A 272 15.48 1.38 -10.75
N TYR A 273 15.33 2.52 -11.42
CA TYR A 273 14.05 3.20 -11.55
C TYR A 273 13.01 2.34 -12.30
N ARG A 274 13.45 1.64 -13.35
CA ARG A 274 12.57 0.68 -14.05
C ARG A 274 12.12 -0.47 -13.15
N ALA A 275 13.00 -0.97 -12.27
CA ALA A 275 12.63 -1.99 -11.30
C ALA A 275 11.62 -1.44 -10.28
N LYS A 276 11.77 -0.18 -9.85
CA LYS A 276 10.80 0.48 -8.96
C LYS A 276 9.45 0.73 -9.63
N ILE A 277 9.41 1.12 -10.91
CA ILE A 277 8.15 1.18 -11.67
C ILE A 277 7.45 -0.18 -11.62
N ARG A 278 8.17 -1.27 -11.93
CA ARG A 278 7.58 -2.61 -11.88
C ARG A 278 7.13 -3.01 -10.48
N GLU A 279 7.88 -2.68 -9.45
CA GLU A 279 7.54 -2.96 -8.05
C GLU A 279 6.22 -2.31 -7.64
N PHE A 280 6.07 -1.00 -7.89
CA PHE A 280 4.92 -0.23 -7.41
C PHE A 280 3.71 -0.28 -8.33
N THR A 281 3.92 -0.42 -9.65
CA THR A 281 2.82 -0.43 -10.63
C THR A 281 2.44 -1.84 -11.09
N THR A 282 3.31 -2.83 -10.90
CA THR A 282 3.22 -4.18 -11.47
C THR A 282 3.27 -4.22 -13.01
N LEU A 283 3.62 -3.10 -13.65
CA LEU A 283 3.71 -2.92 -15.10
C LEU A 283 5.17 -2.74 -15.52
N ASP A 284 5.49 -3.13 -16.74
CA ASP A 284 6.81 -2.89 -17.36
C ASP A 284 6.68 -1.76 -18.40
N GLU A 285 6.38 -0.55 -17.92
CA GLU A 285 6.19 0.61 -18.77
C GLU A 285 7.41 1.52 -18.81
N ASP A 286 7.58 2.22 -19.94
CA ASP A 286 8.64 3.19 -20.11
C ASP A 286 8.30 4.52 -19.40
N PRO A 287 9.23 5.12 -18.64
CA PRO A 287 8.99 6.39 -17.96
C PRO A 287 8.50 7.52 -18.88
N ALA A 288 8.96 7.57 -20.15
CA ALA A 288 8.51 8.60 -21.08
C ALA A 288 7.06 8.39 -21.53
N ALA A 289 6.62 7.14 -21.66
CA ALA A 289 5.22 6.83 -21.95
C ALA A 289 4.31 7.21 -20.77
N ILE A 290 4.72 6.89 -19.54
CA ILE A 290 4.01 7.29 -18.31
C ILE A 290 3.91 8.82 -18.22
N HIS A 291 5.01 9.53 -18.49
CA HIS A 291 5.04 10.99 -18.46
C HIS A 291 4.04 11.60 -19.44
N ALA A 292 4.09 11.18 -20.70
CA ALA A 292 3.19 11.68 -21.75
C ALA A 292 1.72 11.36 -21.45
N PHE A 293 1.43 10.19 -20.91
CA PHE A 293 0.10 9.82 -20.44
C PHE A 293 -0.34 10.75 -19.30
N GLY A 294 0.52 10.99 -18.31
CA GLY A 294 0.25 11.90 -17.20
C GLY A 294 -0.07 13.32 -17.67
N GLU A 295 0.71 13.86 -18.61
CA GLU A 295 0.43 15.19 -19.19
C GLU A 295 -0.93 15.27 -19.91
N ALA A 296 -1.31 14.21 -20.64
CA ALA A 296 -2.61 14.15 -21.31
C ALA A 296 -3.76 14.15 -20.29
N GLU A 297 -3.63 13.36 -19.23
CA GLU A 297 -4.65 13.27 -18.18
C GLU A 297 -4.74 14.56 -17.33
N VAL A 298 -3.62 15.20 -17.04
CA VAL A 298 -3.61 16.52 -16.37
C VAL A 298 -4.38 17.54 -17.20
N ARG A 299 -4.15 17.62 -18.53
CA ARG A 299 -4.92 18.53 -19.40
C ARG A 299 -6.42 18.23 -19.37
N ARG A 300 -6.80 16.96 -19.52
CA ARG A 300 -8.20 16.52 -19.48
C ARG A 300 -8.90 16.87 -18.16
N LEU A 301 -8.23 16.62 -17.04
CA LEU A 301 -8.77 16.89 -15.70
C LEU A 301 -8.86 18.40 -15.44
N HIS A 302 -7.87 19.18 -15.89
CA HIS A 302 -7.91 20.64 -15.77
C HIS A 302 -9.11 21.25 -16.50
N GLU A 303 -9.43 20.76 -17.72
CA GLU A 303 -10.64 21.18 -18.44
C GLU A 303 -11.91 20.87 -17.65
N GLN A 304 -11.99 19.71 -16.99
CA GLN A 304 -13.12 19.37 -16.13
C GLN A 304 -13.20 20.27 -14.89
N MET A 305 -12.05 20.62 -14.28
CA MET A 305 -12.01 21.55 -13.15
C MET A 305 -12.51 22.95 -13.54
N LEU A 306 -12.15 23.44 -14.73
CA LEU A 306 -12.66 24.72 -15.26
C LEU A 306 -14.17 24.68 -15.47
N ALA A 307 -14.73 23.57 -15.96
CA ALA A 307 -16.17 23.40 -16.09
C ALA A 307 -16.87 23.45 -14.73
N VAL A 308 -16.37 22.72 -13.74
CA VAL A 308 -16.94 22.72 -12.36
C VAL A 308 -16.79 24.09 -11.68
N MET A 309 -15.68 24.80 -11.89
CA MET A 309 -15.51 26.19 -11.45
C MET A 309 -16.63 27.08 -11.99
N LYS A 310 -16.94 26.98 -13.30
CA LYS A 310 -18.05 27.72 -13.91
C LYS A 310 -19.39 27.33 -13.30
N ASP A 311 -19.64 26.04 -13.08
CA ASP A 311 -20.88 25.53 -12.47
C ASP A 311 -21.06 26.04 -11.03
N SER A 312 -19.98 26.39 -10.33
CA SER A 312 -20.02 26.97 -8.98
C SER A 312 -20.50 28.43 -8.94
N GLY A 313 -20.62 29.07 -10.11
CA GLY A 313 -20.97 30.48 -10.24
C GLY A 313 -19.84 31.46 -9.92
N PHE A 314 -18.60 30.98 -9.77
CA PHE A 314 -17.45 31.85 -9.51
C PHE A 314 -17.08 32.67 -10.75
N SER A 315 -16.91 33.99 -10.57
CA SER A 315 -16.63 34.94 -11.64
C SER A 315 -15.16 35.41 -11.63
N GLY A 316 -14.21 34.52 -11.74
CA GLY A 316 -12.79 34.81 -11.80
C GLY A 316 -12.06 33.81 -12.68
N ASP A 317 -10.75 33.94 -12.79
CA ASP A 317 -9.89 32.93 -13.40
C ASP A 317 -9.57 31.78 -12.44
N PHE A 318 -8.91 30.76 -12.95
CA PHE A 318 -8.59 29.58 -12.16
C PHE A 318 -7.66 29.87 -10.96
N PRO A 319 -6.58 30.69 -11.08
CA PRO A 319 -5.79 31.10 -9.92
C PRO A 319 -6.59 31.82 -8.84
N ALA A 320 -7.51 32.71 -9.23
CA ALA A 320 -8.41 33.40 -8.28
C ALA A 320 -9.36 32.42 -7.60
N PHE A 321 -9.85 31.40 -8.32
CA PHE A 321 -10.68 30.36 -7.73
C PHE A 321 -9.91 29.50 -6.73
N ILE A 322 -8.70 29.10 -7.03
CA ILE A 322 -7.82 28.38 -6.10
C ILE A 322 -7.56 29.23 -4.84
N ALA A 323 -7.25 30.50 -4.99
CA ALA A 323 -7.06 31.42 -3.84
C ALA A 323 -8.33 31.54 -3.00
N TYR A 324 -9.51 31.64 -3.64
CA TYR A 324 -10.79 31.65 -2.95
C TYR A 324 -11.05 30.37 -2.15
N LEU A 325 -10.80 29.20 -2.73
CA LEU A 325 -10.95 27.91 -2.06
C LEU A 325 -10.02 27.78 -0.85
N ARG A 326 -8.80 28.30 -0.94
CA ARG A 326 -7.81 28.25 0.13
C ARG A 326 -8.07 29.22 1.28
N THR A 327 -8.83 30.29 1.05
CA THR A 327 -8.95 31.40 2.02
C THR A 327 -10.35 31.61 2.60
N ASP A 328 -11.42 31.16 1.92
CA ASP A 328 -12.78 31.35 2.44
C ASP A 328 -13.06 30.40 3.63
N PRO A 329 -13.36 30.92 4.83
CA PRO A 329 -13.58 30.11 6.04
C PRO A 329 -14.71 29.07 5.91
N LYS A 330 -15.63 29.24 4.97
CA LYS A 330 -16.74 28.26 4.77
C LYS A 330 -16.26 26.88 4.35
N PHE A 331 -15.05 26.78 3.81
CA PHE A 331 -14.45 25.53 3.35
C PHE A 331 -13.69 24.79 4.45
N TYR A 332 -13.73 25.26 5.68
CA TYR A 332 -12.96 24.67 6.78
C TYR A 332 -13.83 24.37 7.99
N ALA A 333 -13.58 23.26 8.66
CA ALA A 333 -14.22 22.94 9.92
C ALA A 333 -13.74 23.91 11.02
N LYS A 334 -14.64 24.29 11.91
CA LYS A 334 -14.32 25.20 13.02
C LYS A 334 -13.70 24.48 14.22
N THR A 335 -13.95 23.17 14.34
CA THR A 335 -13.44 22.35 15.44
C THR A 335 -13.03 20.94 14.92
N PRO A 336 -12.09 20.26 15.61
CA PRO A 336 -11.77 18.85 15.33
C PRO A 336 -13.02 17.96 15.33
N GLN A 337 -13.92 18.18 16.28
CA GLN A 337 -15.16 17.43 16.40
C GLN A 337 -16.07 17.62 15.17
N GLU A 338 -16.16 18.82 14.62
CA GLU A 338 -16.94 19.09 13.40
C GLU A 338 -16.37 18.30 12.22
N LEU A 339 -15.03 18.28 12.03
CA LEU A 339 -14.39 17.52 10.97
C LEU A 339 -14.71 16.03 11.07
N LEU A 340 -14.57 15.46 12.27
CA LEU A 340 -14.88 14.05 12.53
C LEU A 340 -16.37 13.72 12.30
N MET A 341 -17.29 14.61 12.71
CA MET A 341 -18.72 14.42 12.48
C MET A 341 -19.06 14.43 10.98
N ARG A 342 -18.48 15.34 10.20
CA ARG A 342 -18.68 15.40 8.74
C ARG A 342 -18.11 14.15 8.06
N THR A 343 -16.94 13.71 8.47
CA THR A 343 -16.34 12.46 8.00
C THR A 343 -17.23 11.25 8.27
N ALA A 344 -17.74 11.14 9.50
CA ALA A 344 -18.64 10.05 9.89
C ALA A 344 -19.96 10.08 9.11
N TRP A 345 -20.50 11.27 8.84
CA TRP A 345 -21.69 11.45 8.03
C TRP A 345 -21.48 10.95 6.59
N ILE A 346 -20.37 11.32 5.95
CA ILE A 346 -20.02 10.87 4.59
C ILE A 346 -19.91 9.34 4.56
N ALA A 347 -19.18 8.75 5.49
CA ALA A 347 -19.04 7.29 5.59
C ALA A 347 -20.41 6.60 5.79
N LYS A 348 -21.29 7.19 6.60
CA LYS A 348 -22.62 6.63 6.84
C LYS A 348 -23.57 6.78 5.65
N ARG A 349 -23.43 7.84 4.87
CA ARG A 349 -24.17 7.98 3.60
C ARG A 349 -23.78 6.88 2.60
N PHE A 350 -22.49 6.54 2.53
CA PHE A 350 -22.04 5.40 1.73
C PHE A 350 -22.67 4.09 2.21
N ASP A 351 -22.69 3.80 3.51
CA ASP A 351 -23.32 2.59 4.06
C ASP A 351 -24.74 2.37 3.53
N GLY A 352 -25.54 3.47 3.42
CA GLY A 352 -26.89 3.41 2.89
C GLY A 352 -26.99 3.10 1.39
N LYS A 353 -25.87 3.15 0.67
CA LYS A 353 -25.79 2.91 -0.79
C LYS A 353 -24.99 1.64 -1.13
N ALA A 354 -24.22 1.12 -0.19
CA ALA A 354 -23.23 0.07 -0.43
C ALA A 354 -23.80 -1.13 -1.19
N ALA A 355 -24.96 -1.64 -0.80
CA ALA A 355 -25.61 -2.78 -1.45
C ALA A 355 -26.08 -2.52 -2.90
N GLN A 356 -26.13 -1.27 -3.35
CA GLN A 356 -26.45 -0.93 -4.74
C GLN A 356 -25.23 -1.11 -5.66
N PHE A 357 -24.04 -1.05 -5.10
CA PHE A 357 -22.76 -1.05 -5.84
C PHE A 357 -21.90 -2.29 -5.60
N PHE A 358 -22.13 -3.01 -4.51
CA PHE A 358 -21.33 -4.17 -4.08
C PHE A 358 -22.25 -5.33 -3.71
N GLY A 359 -21.93 -6.55 -4.13
CA GLY A 359 -22.62 -7.77 -3.69
C GLY A 359 -22.10 -8.19 -2.32
N LEU A 360 -20.78 -8.40 -2.19
CA LEU A 360 -20.15 -8.76 -0.93
C LEU A 360 -19.70 -7.52 -0.16
N LEU A 361 -20.08 -7.45 1.12
CA LEU A 361 -19.65 -6.39 2.05
C LEU A 361 -18.76 -7.00 3.13
N PRO A 362 -17.70 -6.30 3.59
CA PRO A 362 -16.86 -6.79 4.66
C PRO A 362 -17.64 -6.93 5.97
N ARG A 363 -17.39 -7.98 6.71
CA ARG A 363 -17.92 -8.17 8.08
C ARG A 363 -17.24 -7.25 9.07
N ALA A 364 -15.95 -6.99 8.86
CA ALA A 364 -15.19 -6.08 9.70
C ALA A 364 -15.74 -4.65 9.57
N ARG A 365 -15.90 -3.99 10.72
CA ARG A 365 -16.28 -2.58 10.82
C ARG A 365 -15.04 -1.75 11.09
N PHE A 366 -15.12 -0.45 10.84
CA PHE A 366 -14.05 0.49 11.16
C PHE A 366 -14.55 1.63 12.03
N ALA A 367 -13.64 2.15 12.86
CA ALA A 367 -13.87 3.37 13.63
C ALA A 367 -13.26 4.58 12.90
N ILE A 368 -13.87 5.75 13.04
CA ILE A 368 -13.28 7.02 12.64
C ILE A 368 -12.70 7.66 13.88
N ARG A 369 -11.38 7.93 13.86
CA ARG A 369 -10.64 8.47 15.02
C ARG A 369 -9.71 9.60 14.57
N PRO A 370 -9.40 10.55 15.44
CA PRO A 370 -8.33 11.50 15.15
C PRO A 370 -6.99 10.79 15.10
N VAL A 371 -6.08 11.31 14.28
CA VAL A 371 -4.67 10.93 14.36
C VAL A 371 -4.16 11.27 15.77
N PRO A 372 -3.37 10.42 16.43
CA PRO A 372 -2.75 10.72 17.72
C PRO A 372 -1.98 12.05 17.69
N ASP A 373 -2.09 12.86 18.76
CA ASP A 373 -1.56 14.22 18.81
C ASP A 373 -0.06 14.30 18.55
N ASP A 374 0.70 13.30 18.95
CA ASP A 374 2.15 13.21 18.76
C ASP A 374 2.56 12.89 17.31
N LEU A 375 1.66 12.33 16.51
CA LEU A 375 1.86 12.05 15.09
C LEU A 375 1.26 13.14 14.20
N ALA A 376 0.19 13.77 14.63
CA ALA A 376 -0.65 14.63 13.81
C ALA A 376 0.09 15.76 13.07
N PRO A 377 1.12 16.44 13.66
CA PRO A 377 1.88 17.48 12.97
C PRO A 377 2.66 16.99 11.74
N PHE A 378 2.98 15.68 11.67
CA PHE A 378 3.81 15.08 10.63
C PHE A 378 3.02 14.09 9.78
N TYR A 379 1.70 13.98 10.01
CA TYR A 379 0.84 12.99 9.38
C TYR A 379 0.09 13.58 8.18
N THR A 380 -0.21 12.75 7.20
CA THR A 380 -1.07 13.12 6.05
C THR A 380 -2.50 13.48 6.51
N ALA A 381 -3.36 13.91 5.58
CA ALA A 381 -4.73 14.30 5.85
C ALA A 381 -5.59 13.18 6.48
N GLY A 382 -5.31 11.93 6.17
CA GLY A 382 -5.95 10.76 6.73
C GLY A 382 -5.28 9.47 6.29
N ARG A 383 -5.62 8.37 6.95
CA ARG A 383 -5.19 7.03 6.55
C ARG A 383 -6.21 5.98 6.97
N GLY A 384 -6.66 5.19 6.00
CA GLY A 384 -7.56 4.07 6.21
C GLY A 384 -6.85 2.73 6.27
N GLY A 385 -7.47 1.79 6.97
CA GLY A 385 -6.96 0.43 7.08
C GLY A 385 -7.95 -0.48 7.81
N PRO A 386 -7.55 -1.71 8.10
CA PRO A 386 -8.41 -2.63 8.83
C PRO A 386 -8.82 -2.08 10.20
N GLY A 387 -10.13 -1.92 10.39
CA GLY A 387 -10.71 -1.51 11.67
C GLY A 387 -10.65 -0.02 12.00
N VAL A 388 -9.97 0.81 11.22
CA VAL A 388 -9.85 2.25 11.52
C VAL A 388 -9.67 3.11 10.26
N TYR A 389 -10.27 4.30 10.31
CA TYR A 389 -9.91 5.46 9.49
C TYR A 389 -9.42 6.57 10.43
N LEU A 390 -8.14 6.88 10.35
CA LEU A 390 -7.52 7.99 11.09
C LEU A 390 -7.70 9.29 10.29
N VAL A 391 -8.29 10.30 10.89
CA VAL A 391 -8.51 11.63 10.31
C VAL A 391 -7.57 12.62 11.00
N ASN A 392 -6.78 13.34 10.25
CA ASN A 392 -5.88 14.33 10.83
C ASN A 392 -6.65 15.61 11.16
N THR A 393 -6.84 15.85 12.45
CA THR A 393 -7.52 17.03 12.97
C THR A 393 -6.59 18.17 13.40
N TYR A 394 -5.30 17.97 13.21
CA TYR A 394 -4.26 19.00 13.42
C TYR A 394 -4.29 20.01 12.28
N ASP A 395 -4.16 21.30 12.61
CA ASP A 395 -4.15 22.38 11.64
C ASP A 395 -5.36 22.37 10.69
N LEU A 396 -6.55 22.66 11.22
CA LEU A 396 -7.81 22.65 10.46
C LEU A 396 -7.79 23.51 9.18
N PRO A 397 -7.08 24.66 9.11
CA PRO A 397 -6.89 25.41 7.86
C PRO A 397 -6.22 24.62 6.73
N SER A 398 -5.52 23.55 7.04
CA SER A 398 -4.95 22.62 6.05
C SER A 398 -5.88 21.44 5.72
N ARG A 399 -7.13 21.45 6.21
CA ARG A 399 -8.10 20.35 6.03
C ARG A 399 -9.39 20.84 5.36
N PRO A 400 -9.34 21.18 4.06
CA PRO A 400 -10.48 21.74 3.38
C PRO A 400 -11.61 20.73 3.22
N LEU A 401 -12.83 21.16 3.51
CA LEU A 401 -14.04 20.34 3.47
C LEU A 401 -14.41 19.89 2.05
N TYR A 402 -14.01 20.64 1.01
CA TYR A 402 -14.29 20.26 -0.37
C TYR A 402 -13.54 18.97 -0.79
N ASN A 403 -12.42 18.64 -0.17
CA ASN A 403 -11.69 17.38 -0.40
C ASN A 403 -12.23 16.22 0.48
N LEU A 404 -13.02 16.52 1.53
CA LEU A 404 -13.32 15.56 2.58
C LEU A 404 -14.13 14.36 2.08
N THR A 405 -15.05 14.57 1.13
CA THR A 405 -15.85 13.46 0.56
C THR A 405 -14.96 12.49 -0.21
N ALA A 406 -14.11 13.00 -1.09
CA ALA A 406 -13.15 12.17 -1.85
C ALA A 406 -12.19 11.43 -0.90
N LEU A 407 -11.58 12.14 0.06
CA LEU A 407 -10.69 11.53 1.05
C LEU A 407 -11.41 10.43 1.85
N THR A 408 -12.65 10.67 2.28
CA THR A 408 -13.40 9.68 3.05
C THR A 408 -13.73 8.43 2.23
N LEU A 409 -14.10 8.58 0.95
CA LEU A 409 -14.31 7.43 0.06
C LEU A 409 -13.03 6.65 -0.21
N HIS A 410 -11.89 7.33 -0.29
CA HIS A 410 -10.57 6.73 -0.48
C HIS A 410 -10.13 5.93 0.75
N GLU A 411 -10.14 6.57 1.91
CA GLU A 411 -9.55 6.00 3.14
C GLU A 411 -10.52 5.06 3.87
N SER A 412 -11.83 5.34 3.83
CA SER A 412 -12.82 4.50 4.51
C SER A 412 -13.45 3.47 3.58
N ALA A 413 -14.75 3.52 3.42
CA ALA A 413 -15.51 2.65 2.52
C ALA A 413 -16.07 3.49 1.35
N PRO A 414 -15.96 2.98 0.10
CA PRO A 414 -15.51 1.64 -0.32
C PRO A 414 -14.00 1.46 -0.55
N GLY A 415 -13.17 2.43 -0.17
CA GLY A 415 -11.72 2.38 -0.33
C GLY A 415 -11.01 1.43 0.63
N HIS A 416 -9.91 1.88 1.25
CA HIS A 416 -8.99 1.02 2.02
C HIS A 416 -9.65 0.25 3.17
N ALA A 417 -10.47 0.91 4.02
CA ALA A 417 -11.11 0.24 5.16
C ALA A 417 -12.25 -0.72 4.76
N PHE A 418 -12.53 -0.85 3.47
CA PHE A 418 -13.46 -1.81 2.88
C PHE A 418 -12.70 -2.93 2.14
N GLN A 419 -11.79 -2.56 1.24
CA GLN A 419 -11.06 -3.49 0.37
C GLN A 419 -10.09 -4.38 1.16
N ILE A 420 -9.30 -3.81 2.09
CA ILE A 420 -8.31 -4.59 2.85
C ILE A 420 -9.00 -5.63 3.75
N PRO A 421 -10.05 -5.30 4.53
CA PRO A 421 -10.80 -6.30 5.26
C PRO A 421 -11.37 -7.43 4.42
N LEU A 422 -11.90 -7.15 3.22
CA LEU A 422 -12.37 -8.22 2.32
C LEU A 422 -11.26 -9.20 1.98
N ALA A 423 -10.07 -8.71 1.64
CA ALA A 423 -8.91 -9.57 1.36
C ALA A 423 -8.51 -10.42 2.58
N LEU A 424 -8.54 -9.85 3.78
CA LEU A 424 -8.24 -10.55 5.04
C LEU A 424 -9.31 -11.57 5.46
N GLU A 425 -10.54 -11.40 5.00
CA GLU A 425 -11.66 -12.33 5.27
C GLU A 425 -11.62 -13.59 4.41
N HIS A 426 -10.84 -13.61 3.32
CA HIS A 426 -10.65 -14.79 2.46
C HIS A 426 -9.73 -15.85 3.10
N LYS A 427 -10.18 -16.47 4.19
CA LYS A 427 -9.41 -17.44 4.99
C LYS A 427 -8.91 -18.68 4.25
N GLN A 428 -9.50 -19.00 3.08
CA GLN A 428 -9.07 -20.13 2.26
C GLN A 428 -7.88 -19.82 1.36
N GLN A 429 -7.52 -18.55 1.21
CA GLN A 429 -6.32 -18.16 0.46
C GLN A 429 -5.05 -18.43 1.27
N PRO A 430 -3.92 -18.74 0.61
CA PRO A 430 -2.62 -18.83 1.29
C PRO A 430 -2.29 -17.56 2.07
N GLU A 431 -1.58 -17.69 3.19
CA GLU A 431 -1.22 -16.55 4.05
C GLU A 431 -0.52 -15.43 3.28
N PHE A 432 0.41 -15.77 2.37
CA PHE A 432 1.09 -14.75 1.58
C PHE A 432 0.11 -13.89 0.77
N ARG A 433 -1.02 -14.45 0.30
CA ARG A 433 -2.07 -13.72 -0.41
C ARG A 433 -2.84 -12.79 0.51
N GLN A 434 -3.21 -13.25 1.69
CA GLN A 434 -3.98 -12.47 2.67
C GLN A 434 -3.23 -11.21 3.12
N HIS A 435 -1.89 -11.29 3.18
CA HIS A 435 -1.02 -10.20 3.64
C HIS A 435 -0.29 -9.47 2.49
N THR A 436 -0.56 -9.80 1.23
CA THR A 436 0.00 -9.07 0.10
C THR A 436 -0.75 -7.77 -0.10
N TYR A 437 -0.01 -6.66 -0.11
CA TYR A 437 -0.50 -5.36 -0.56
C TYR A 437 0.34 -4.90 -1.75
N LEU A 438 -0.30 -4.75 -2.90
CA LEU A 438 0.29 -4.21 -4.12
C LEU A 438 -0.23 -2.79 -4.31
N SER A 439 0.68 -1.81 -4.31
CA SER A 439 0.35 -0.40 -4.27
C SER A 439 -0.59 0.01 -5.42
N ALA A 440 -0.30 -0.41 -6.65
CA ALA A 440 -1.17 -0.05 -7.78
C ALA A 440 -2.59 -0.63 -7.69
N TYR A 441 -2.76 -1.80 -7.08
CA TYR A 441 -4.08 -2.36 -6.86
C TYR A 441 -4.83 -1.61 -5.76
N GLY A 442 -4.21 -1.46 -4.57
CA GLY A 442 -4.87 -0.87 -3.41
C GLY A 442 -5.14 0.63 -3.58
N GLU A 443 -4.16 1.40 -4.03
CA GLU A 443 -4.29 2.83 -4.28
C GLU A 443 -5.15 3.13 -5.51
N GLY A 444 -5.01 2.31 -6.55
CA GLY A 444 -5.83 2.41 -7.76
C GLY A 444 -7.31 2.16 -7.46
N TRP A 445 -7.62 1.16 -6.62
CA TRP A 445 -8.97 0.92 -6.14
C TRP A 445 -9.51 2.10 -5.32
N ALA A 446 -8.74 2.58 -4.36
CA ALA A 446 -9.16 3.69 -3.50
C ALA A 446 -9.41 4.98 -4.32
N LEU A 447 -8.57 5.26 -5.32
CA LEU A 447 -8.75 6.39 -6.21
C LEU A 447 -9.96 6.20 -7.14
N TYR A 448 -10.19 4.98 -7.64
CA TYR A 448 -11.41 4.63 -8.37
C TYR A 448 -12.68 4.85 -7.54
N CYS A 449 -12.63 4.60 -6.22
CA CYS A 449 -13.76 4.86 -5.33
C CYS A 449 -14.10 6.35 -5.22
N GLU A 450 -13.12 7.25 -5.37
CA GLU A 450 -13.37 8.69 -5.44
C GLU A 450 -14.21 9.03 -6.68
N THR A 451 -13.85 8.54 -7.86
CA THR A 451 -14.60 8.78 -9.10
C THR A 451 -15.95 8.06 -9.11
N LEU A 452 -16.03 6.85 -8.56
CA LEU A 452 -17.30 6.13 -8.36
C LEU A 452 -18.28 6.92 -7.49
N GLY A 453 -17.77 7.75 -6.59
CA GLY A 453 -18.55 8.66 -5.77
C GLY A 453 -19.51 9.56 -6.54
N VAL A 454 -19.20 9.88 -7.80
CA VAL A 454 -20.09 10.63 -8.70
C VAL A 454 -21.36 9.83 -9.01
N GLU A 455 -21.20 8.57 -9.43
CA GLU A 455 -22.32 7.66 -9.74
C GLU A 455 -23.12 7.32 -8.47
N MET A 456 -22.46 7.24 -7.33
CA MET A 456 -23.09 7.04 -6.03
C MET A 456 -23.84 8.29 -5.53
N GLY A 457 -23.73 9.45 -6.19
CA GLY A 457 -24.33 10.71 -5.74
C GLY A 457 -23.80 11.17 -4.39
N MET A 458 -22.49 11.03 -4.15
CA MET A 458 -21.85 11.42 -2.89
C MET A 458 -21.41 12.88 -2.87
N TYR A 459 -21.22 13.51 -4.03
CA TYR A 459 -20.81 14.91 -4.18
C TYR A 459 -22.04 15.80 -4.35
N GLU A 460 -22.35 16.60 -3.33
CA GLU A 460 -23.59 17.38 -3.25
C GLU A 460 -23.47 18.76 -3.89
N THR A 461 -22.27 19.31 -3.90
CA THR A 461 -22.01 20.68 -4.38
C THR A 461 -20.96 20.68 -5.50
N PRO A 462 -20.91 21.75 -6.32
CA PRO A 462 -19.80 21.93 -7.26
C PRO A 462 -18.43 21.94 -6.55
N TYR A 463 -18.35 22.41 -5.30
CA TYR A 463 -17.10 22.42 -4.53
C TYR A 463 -16.66 21.02 -4.14
N ASP A 464 -17.57 20.12 -3.76
CA ASP A 464 -17.23 18.72 -3.49
C ASP A 464 -16.75 18.01 -4.74
N ARG A 465 -17.38 18.27 -5.90
CA ARG A 465 -16.94 17.74 -7.20
C ARG A 465 -15.57 18.30 -7.59
N PHE A 466 -15.33 19.58 -7.31
CA PHE A 466 -14.01 20.18 -7.51
C PHE A 466 -12.96 19.51 -6.62
N GLY A 467 -13.29 19.22 -5.38
CA GLY A 467 -12.39 18.52 -4.44
C GLY A 467 -12.01 17.13 -4.93
N MET A 468 -12.94 16.38 -5.50
CA MET A 468 -12.65 15.09 -6.14
C MET A 468 -11.71 15.29 -7.33
N LEU A 469 -11.99 16.23 -8.24
CA LEU A 469 -11.12 16.53 -9.38
C LEU A 469 -9.75 17.05 -8.94
N ASN A 470 -9.68 17.82 -7.85
CA ASN A 470 -8.43 18.26 -7.23
C ASN A 470 -7.55 17.07 -6.80
N TYR A 471 -8.18 16.03 -6.24
CA TYR A 471 -7.48 14.80 -5.89
C TYR A 471 -7.09 13.98 -7.13
N GLN A 472 -7.94 13.93 -8.14
CA GLN A 472 -7.64 13.25 -9.40
C GLN A 472 -6.46 13.91 -10.14
N ILE A 473 -6.49 15.24 -10.32
CA ILE A 473 -5.40 15.96 -11.02
C ILE A 473 -4.08 15.88 -10.23
N TRP A 474 -4.16 15.89 -8.89
CA TRP A 474 -2.98 15.65 -8.06
C TRP A 474 -2.34 14.30 -8.38
N ARG A 475 -3.13 13.20 -8.47
CA ARG A 475 -2.62 11.86 -8.77
C ARG A 475 -2.15 11.73 -10.23
N ALA A 476 -2.80 12.39 -11.18
CA ALA A 476 -2.30 12.47 -12.57
C ALA A 476 -0.98 13.26 -12.64
N ALA A 477 -0.86 14.37 -11.92
CA ALA A 477 0.37 15.17 -11.83
C ALA A 477 1.55 14.37 -11.25
N ARG A 478 1.30 13.39 -10.36
CA ARG A 478 2.35 12.49 -9.84
C ARG A 478 3.05 11.71 -10.95
N LEU A 479 2.31 11.30 -12.01
CA LEU A 479 2.91 10.62 -13.17
C LEU A 479 3.95 11.51 -13.87
N VAL A 480 3.62 12.80 -14.00
CA VAL A 480 4.49 13.80 -14.63
C VAL A 480 5.67 14.16 -13.73
N ILE A 481 5.41 14.39 -12.45
CA ILE A 481 6.44 14.85 -11.50
C ILE A 481 7.45 13.74 -11.20
N ASP A 482 6.99 12.53 -10.88
CA ASP A 482 7.88 11.40 -10.53
C ASP A 482 8.81 11.06 -11.71
N THR A 483 8.25 10.88 -12.91
CA THR A 483 9.04 10.63 -14.12
C THR A 483 9.90 11.82 -14.51
N GLY A 484 9.39 13.05 -14.33
CA GLY A 484 10.12 14.30 -14.56
C GLY A 484 11.36 14.41 -13.67
N ILE A 485 11.23 14.14 -12.38
CA ILE A 485 12.36 14.14 -11.44
C ILE A 485 13.34 13.01 -11.78
N HIS A 486 12.85 11.77 -11.84
CA HIS A 486 13.71 10.59 -11.84
C HIS A 486 14.32 10.23 -13.19
N SER A 487 13.69 10.62 -14.31
CA SER A 487 14.18 10.30 -15.65
C SER A 487 14.55 11.52 -16.50
N GLN A 488 14.03 12.73 -16.19
CA GLN A 488 14.25 13.95 -16.97
C GLN A 488 15.03 15.02 -16.21
N GLY A 489 15.36 14.81 -14.91
CA GLY A 489 16.16 15.73 -14.11
C GLY A 489 15.45 17.02 -13.70
N TRP A 490 14.13 16.98 -13.45
CA TRP A 490 13.41 18.12 -12.91
C TRP A 490 13.95 18.51 -11.54
N SER A 491 14.02 19.82 -11.30
CA SER A 491 14.34 20.33 -9.96
C SER A 491 13.13 20.23 -9.02
N ARG A 492 13.39 20.29 -7.72
CA ARG A 492 12.34 20.33 -6.68
C ARG A 492 11.41 21.52 -6.89
N GLU A 493 11.98 22.71 -7.17
CA GLU A 493 11.24 23.95 -7.40
C GLU A 493 10.28 23.82 -8.58
N ARG A 494 10.73 23.19 -9.67
CA ARG A 494 9.87 22.90 -10.84
C ARG A 494 8.71 21.97 -10.48
N ALA A 495 8.97 20.92 -9.74
CA ALA A 495 7.96 19.96 -9.30
C ALA A 495 6.92 20.62 -8.35
N VAL A 496 7.39 21.43 -7.40
CA VAL A 496 6.54 22.19 -6.48
C VAL A 496 5.68 23.21 -7.25
N ALA A 497 6.27 23.98 -8.17
CA ALA A 497 5.53 24.94 -8.97
C ALA A 497 4.45 24.26 -9.81
N TYR A 498 4.79 23.13 -10.48
CA TYR A 498 3.86 22.38 -11.29
C TYR A 498 2.63 21.90 -10.47
N LEU A 499 2.85 21.35 -9.28
CA LEU A 499 1.76 20.89 -8.43
C LEU A 499 0.92 22.04 -7.86
N ARG A 500 1.58 23.16 -7.50
CA ARG A 500 0.94 24.37 -6.97
C ARG A 500 -0.02 25.02 -7.97
N GLU A 501 0.38 25.08 -9.23
CA GLU A 501 -0.43 25.68 -10.32
C GLU A 501 -1.67 24.85 -10.65
N LEU A 502 -1.59 23.55 -10.47
CA LEU A 502 -2.67 22.61 -10.85
C LEU A 502 -3.69 22.34 -9.75
N THR A 503 -3.34 22.55 -8.48
CA THR A 503 -4.12 22.02 -7.35
C THR A 503 -4.47 23.09 -6.33
N ALA A 504 -5.56 22.83 -5.59
CA ALA A 504 -5.92 23.59 -4.39
C ALA A 504 -5.36 22.95 -3.10
N LEU A 505 -4.31 22.14 -3.19
CA LEU A 505 -3.65 21.57 -2.01
C LEU A 505 -2.99 22.68 -1.17
N PRO A 506 -2.92 22.51 0.16
CA PRO A 506 -2.14 23.38 1.02
C PRO A 506 -0.66 23.38 0.66
N GLU A 507 0.01 24.53 0.80
CA GLU A 507 1.43 24.69 0.44
C GLU A 507 2.33 23.66 1.16
N HIS A 508 2.11 23.46 2.45
CA HIS A 508 2.87 22.47 3.23
C HIS A 508 2.70 21.03 2.69
N GLU A 509 1.49 20.68 2.23
CA GLU A 509 1.23 19.37 1.65
C GLU A 509 1.95 19.20 0.29
N ILE A 510 1.99 20.26 -0.53
CA ILE A 510 2.73 20.27 -1.81
C ILE A 510 4.22 20.00 -1.56
N ASP A 511 4.82 20.70 -0.60
CA ASP A 511 6.25 20.54 -0.28
C ASP A 511 6.58 19.13 0.23
N THR A 512 5.78 18.62 1.15
CA THR A 512 5.99 17.26 1.71
C THR A 512 5.78 16.17 0.69
N GLU A 513 4.80 16.32 -0.18
CA GLU A 513 4.52 15.35 -1.26
C GLU A 513 5.65 15.33 -2.30
N VAL A 514 6.16 16.47 -2.71
CA VAL A 514 7.30 16.51 -3.65
C VAL A 514 8.54 15.86 -3.04
N ASP A 515 8.82 16.12 -1.75
CA ASP A 515 9.93 15.46 -1.03
C ASP A 515 9.73 13.92 -0.96
N ARG A 516 8.49 13.48 -0.79
CA ARG A 516 8.13 12.05 -0.83
C ARG A 516 8.42 11.45 -2.21
N TYR A 517 8.01 12.11 -3.32
CA TYR A 517 8.29 11.61 -4.67
C TYR A 517 9.80 11.53 -4.93
N ILE A 518 10.58 12.53 -4.50
CA ILE A 518 12.04 12.56 -4.65
C ILE A 518 12.70 11.35 -3.97
N THR A 519 12.22 10.95 -2.79
CA THR A 519 12.86 9.89 -1.98
C THR A 519 12.24 8.50 -2.16
N TRP A 520 11.10 8.42 -2.83
CA TRP A 520 10.38 7.16 -3.03
C TRP A 520 10.04 6.95 -4.52
N PRO A 521 11.06 6.73 -5.37
CA PRO A 521 10.89 6.64 -6.82
C PRO A 521 9.82 5.64 -7.24
N ALA A 522 8.94 6.06 -8.15
CA ALA A 522 7.85 5.31 -8.75
C ALA A 522 6.66 4.95 -7.83
N GLN A 523 6.75 5.12 -6.49
CA GLN A 523 5.59 4.84 -5.63
C GLN A 523 4.39 5.72 -6.00
N ALA A 524 4.63 6.99 -6.31
CA ALA A 524 3.61 7.96 -6.69
C ALA A 524 2.85 7.58 -7.97
N LEU A 525 3.43 6.76 -8.84
CA LEU A 525 2.82 6.31 -10.10
C LEU A 525 1.67 5.31 -9.88
N SER A 526 1.70 4.57 -8.78
CA SER A 526 0.79 3.46 -8.52
C SER A 526 -0.68 3.87 -8.47
N TYR A 527 -0.99 5.04 -7.96
CA TYR A 527 -2.35 5.56 -7.77
C TYR A 527 -3.12 5.67 -9.08
N TYR A 528 -2.63 6.53 -9.97
CA TYR A 528 -3.35 6.86 -11.21
C TYR A 528 -3.26 5.73 -12.25
N LEU A 529 -2.14 5.03 -12.33
CA LEU A 529 -2.01 3.86 -13.21
C LEU A 529 -2.91 2.71 -12.75
N GLY A 530 -3.06 2.52 -11.44
CA GLY A 530 -3.98 1.52 -10.89
C GLY A 530 -5.44 1.86 -11.18
N GLU A 531 -5.87 3.09 -10.93
CA GLU A 531 -7.22 3.55 -11.26
C GLU A 531 -7.49 3.42 -12.77
N HIS A 532 -6.54 3.87 -13.60
CA HIS A 532 -6.67 3.78 -15.05
C HIS A 532 -6.88 2.33 -15.53
N ALA A 533 -6.17 1.36 -14.94
CA ALA A 533 -6.35 -0.05 -15.25
C ALA A 533 -7.78 -0.52 -14.90
N ILE A 534 -8.29 -0.19 -13.71
CA ILE A 534 -9.65 -0.55 -13.29
C ILE A 534 -10.71 0.09 -14.20
N ILE A 535 -10.57 1.38 -14.55
CA ILE A 535 -11.48 2.09 -15.46
C ILE A 535 -11.46 1.48 -16.86
N LYS A 536 -10.28 1.15 -17.37
CA LYS A 536 -10.10 0.47 -18.66
C LYS A 536 -10.80 -0.88 -18.68
N ASP A 537 -10.61 -1.68 -17.63
CA ASP A 537 -11.22 -2.99 -17.47
C ASP A 537 -12.74 -2.90 -17.34
N ARG A 538 -13.23 -1.93 -16.59
CA ARG A 538 -14.67 -1.63 -16.50
C ARG A 538 -15.26 -1.29 -17.87
N SER A 539 -14.59 -0.40 -18.61
CA SER A 539 -15.02 0.02 -19.96
C SER A 539 -15.02 -1.14 -20.95
N LYS A 540 -14.00 -2.01 -20.88
CA LYS A 540 -13.90 -3.26 -21.65
C LYS A 540 -15.08 -4.18 -21.35
N ALA A 541 -15.40 -4.39 -20.07
CA ALA A 541 -16.53 -5.23 -19.65
C ALA A 541 -17.88 -4.64 -20.06
N GLN A 542 -18.10 -3.35 -19.87
CA GLN A 542 -19.32 -2.65 -20.31
C GLN A 542 -19.55 -2.79 -21.83
N LYS A 543 -18.49 -2.59 -22.61
CA LYS A 543 -18.58 -2.73 -24.07
C LYS A 543 -18.89 -4.15 -24.53
N ALA A 544 -18.25 -5.13 -23.90
CA ALA A 544 -18.40 -6.54 -24.27
C ALA A 544 -19.76 -7.13 -23.85
N LEU A 545 -20.25 -6.78 -22.68
CA LEU A 545 -21.45 -7.36 -22.08
C LEU A 545 -22.73 -6.58 -22.43
N GLY A 546 -22.61 -5.29 -22.77
CA GLY A 546 -23.77 -4.44 -23.09
C GLY A 546 -24.81 -4.45 -21.97
N ALA A 547 -26.06 -4.80 -22.29
CA ALA A 547 -27.15 -4.85 -21.31
C ALA A 547 -26.99 -5.92 -20.22
N LYS A 548 -26.05 -6.84 -20.36
CA LYS A 548 -25.74 -7.86 -19.34
C LYS A 548 -24.73 -7.38 -18.29
N PHE A 549 -24.13 -6.20 -18.50
CA PHE A 549 -23.17 -5.67 -17.55
C PHE A 549 -23.85 -5.34 -16.22
N ASN A 550 -23.36 -5.95 -15.16
CA ASN A 550 -23.76 -5.67 -13.78
C ASN A 550 -22.59 -5.06 -13.01
N LEU A 551 -22.75 -3.81 -12.55
CA LEU A 551 -21.69 -3.07 -11.86
C LEU A 551 -21.32 -3.71 -10.52
N ARG A 552 -22.28 -4.26 -9.78
CA ARG A 552 -22.03 -4.99 -8.51
C ARG A 552 -21.15 -6.21 -8.76
N ALA A 553 -21.54 -7.04 -9.72
CA ALA A 553 -20.79 -8.23 -10.11
C ALA A 553 -19.38 -7.89 -10.60
N PHE A 554 -19.21 -6.77 -11.33
CA PHE A 554 -17.90 -6.27 -11.72
C PHE A 554 -17.04 -5.89 -10.51
N HIS A 555 -17.58 -5.13 -9.56
CA HIS A 555 -16.83 -4.76 -8.35
C HIS A 555 -16.47 -5.98 -7.51
N ASP A 556 -17.38 -6.93 -7.38
CA ASP A 556 -17.11 -8.19 -6.68
C ASP A 556 -16.00 -9.00 -7.39
N ALA A 557 -15.99 -9.02 -8.73
CA ALA A 557 -14.94 -9.68 -9.51
C ALA A 557 -13.57 -8.98 -9.37
N VAL A 558 -13.55 -7.66 -9.20
CA VAL A 558 -12.32 -6.92 -8.92
C VAL A 558 -11.78 -7.27 -7.53
N LEU A 559 -12.66 -7.36 -6.51
CA LEU A 559 -12.28 -7.45 -5.10
C LEU A 559 -12.03 -8.88 -4.60
N GLU A 560 -12.64 -9.90 -5.23
CA GLU A 560 -12.62 -11.29 -4.74
C GLU A 560 -11.22 -11.89 -4.62
N LEU A 561 -10.30 -11.46 -5.50
CA LEU A 561 -8.95 -12.02 -5.52
C LEU A 561 -8.05 -11.43 -4.41
N GLY A 562 -8.49 -10.38 -3.71
CA GLY A 562 -7.62 -9.58 -2.88
C GLY A 562 -6.62 -8.76 -3.72
N SER A 563 -5.49 -8.38 -3.14
CA SER A 563 -4.49 -7.55 -3.84
C SER A 563 -3.70 -8.37 -4.86
N VAL A 564 -3.84 -8.04 -6.14
CA VAL A 564 -3.22 -8.76 -7.26
C VAL A 564 -2.47 -7.80 -8.20
N PRO A 565 -1.47 -8.28 -8.98
CA PRO A 565 -0.87 -7.50 -10.06
C PRO A 565 -1.91 -7.05 -11.08
N LEU A 566 -1.77 -5.84 -11.63
CA LEU A 566 -2.72 -5.30 -12.61
C LEU A 566 -2.92 -6.22 -13.85
N PRO A 567 -1.90 -6.90 -14.39
CA PRO A 567 -2.13 -7.88 -15.46
C PRO A 567 -2.98 -9.09 -15.03
N VAL A 568 -2.91 -9.48 -13.77
CA VAL A 568 -3.75 -10.55 -13.21
C VAL A 568 -5.20 -10.07 -13.06
N LEU A 569 -5.38 -8.81 -12.68
CA LEU A 569 -6.71 -8.20 -12.63
C LEU A 569 -7.35 -8.14 -14.03
N ASP A 570 -6.60 -7.66 -15.04
CA ASP A 570 -7.07 -7.61 -16.45
C ASP A 570 -7.52 -9.00 -16.94
N ALA A 571 -6.71 -10.05 -16.67
CA ALA A 571 -7.06 -11.42 -16.98
C ALA A 571 -8.33 -11.91 -16.23
N ARG A 572 -8.49 -11.51 -14.96
CA ARG A 572 -9.72 -11.82 -14.19
C ARG A 572 -10.96 -11.20 -14.83
N ILE A 573 -10.85 -9.97 -15.32
CA ILE A 573 -11.97 -9.30 -15.98
C ILE A 573 -12.25 -9.92 -17.37
N ASP A 574 -11.24 -10.42 -18.07
CA ASP A 574 -11.47 -11.21 -19.29
C ASP A 574 -12.28 -12.48 -19.01
N HIS A 575 -12.01 -13.17 -17.91
CA HIS A 575 -12.83 -14.31 -17.47
C HIS A 575 -14.25 -13.88 -17.11
N PHE A 576 -14.42 -12.78 -16.36
CA PHE A 576 -15.74 -12.23 -16.04
C PHE A 576 -16.57 -11.94 -17.30
N ILE A 577 -15.93 -11.40 -18.34
CA ILE A 577 -16.59 -11.16 -19.65
C ILE A 577 -16.94 -12.49 -20.32
N ALA A 578 -16.02 -13.45 -20.36
CA ALA A 578 -16.22 -14.75 -20.98
C ALA A 578 -17.36 -15.55 -20.33
N ASP A 579 -17.52 -15.40 -19.01
CA ASP A 579 -18.60 -16.01 -18.23
C ASP A 579 -19.95 -15.27 -18.35
N GLY A 580 -20.01 -14.29 -19.26
CA GLY A 580 -21.24 -13.53 -19.56
C GLY A 580 -21.62 -12.52 -18.49
N GLY A 581 -20.65 -12.02 -17.70
CA GLY A 581 -20.84 -11.02 -16.66
C GLY A 581 -21.34 -11.56 -15.32
N LYS A 582 -21.21 -12.87 -15.09
CA LYS A 582 -21.53 -13.48 -13.79
C LYS A 582 -20.44 -13.15 -12.79
N GLY A 583 -20.82 -12.55 -11.68
CA GLY A 583 -19.93 -12.28 -10.56
C GLY A 583 -19.58 -13.54 -9.76
N PRO A 584 -18.62 -13.40 -8.82
CA PRO A 584 -18.20 -14.51 -7.96
C PRO A 584 -19.26 -14.91 -6.91
N TYR A 585 -20.25 -14.06 -6.68
CA TYR A 585 -21.30 -14.25 -5.66
C TYR A 585 -22.70 -14.11 -6.29
N PRO A 586 -23.11 -15.02 -7.19
CA PRO A 586 -24.38 -14.89 -7.91
C PRO A 586 -25.60 -14.86 -7.00
N GLU A 587 -25.52 -15.45 -5.80
CA GLU A 587 -26.57 -15.38 -4.79
C GLU A 587 -26.75 -13.99 -4.16
N LEU A 588 -25.80 -13.07 -4.37
CA LEU A 588 -25.82 -11.69 -3.89
C LEU A 588 -26.13 -10.67 -4.99
N GLU A 589 -26.23 -11.11 -6.25
CA GLU A 589 -26.44 -10.25 -7.42
C GLU A 589 -27.87 -9.71 -7.59
#